data_bd82c78490224168f1a11e33e43615d4
#
_entry.id   bd82c78490224168f1a11e33e43615d4
#
_cell.length_a   1.000
_cell.length_b   1.000
_cell.length_c   1.000
_cell.angle_alpha   90.00
_cell.angle_beta   90.00
_cell.angle_gamma   90.00
#
_symmetry.space_group_name_H-M   'P 1'
#
loop_
_entity.id
_entity.type
_entity.pdbx_description
1 polymer ?
#
loop_
_entity_poly.entity_id
_entity_poly.type
_entity_poly.pdbx_seq_one_letter_code
_entity_poly.pdbx_strand_id
1 'polypeptide(L)'
;MFNAMLKGFGLTFKTMFRPPVTTQYPEVKRPTQPRFHGRHVLNRHPDGLEKCVGCELCAWACPADAIFVMGADNSPDARFSPGERYGVDYQINYLRCIFCGLCIEACPTRALTMSNEYEIAGDNRDDLIFTKDQLLAPLPDGAQETPHTDAEVAARGLEYYENNFAGQQPLVSKGSAYVYDKRMTKAADGETMGAVATQPIPGTQTRPGNEDGIDDDGEVVA
;
A
#
# COMPACT_ATOMS: atom_id res chain seq x y z
N MET A 1 -21.60 -53.63 -14.95
CA MET A 1 -21.75 -52.22 -15.36
C MET A 1 -22.89 -51.54 -14.59
N PHE A 2 -24.11 -52.09 -14.56
CA PHE A 2 -25.28 -51.49 -13.88
C PHE A 2 -25.05 -51.18 -12.38
N ASN A 3 -24.44 -52.10 -11.62
CA ASN A 3 -24.13 -51.89 -10.19
C ASN A 3 -23.14 -50.73 -9.95
N ALA A 4 -22.26 -50.44 -10.87
CA ALA A 4 -21.33 -49.29 -10.75
C ALA A 4 -22.07 -47.96 -10.95
N MET A 5 -23.02 -47.93 -11.88
CA MET A 5 -23.88 -46.75 -12.09
C MET A 5 -24.75 -46.47 -10.86
N LEU A 6 -25.40 -47.50 -10.29
CA LEU A 6 -26.22 -47.37 -9.07
C LEU A 6 -25.37 -46.86 -7.89
N LYS A 7 -24.15 -47.34 -7.73
CA LYS A 7 -23.23 -46.82 -6.70
C LYS A 7 -22.88 -45.35 -6.92
N GLY A 8 -22.66 -44.95 -8.17
CA GLY A 8 -22.40 -43.56 -8.52
C GLY A 8 -23.57 -42.63 -8.20
N PHE A 9 -24.77 -43.01 -8.60
CA PHE A 9 -26.01 -42.28 -8.26
C PHE A 9 -26.24 -42.22 -6.76
N GLY A 10 -26.04 -43.32 -6.03
CA GLY A 10 -26.15 -43.37 -4.58
C GLY A 10 -25.17 -42.42 -3.88
N LEU A 11 -23.94 -42.26 -4.41
CA LEU A 11 -22.97 -41.36 -3.86
C LEU A 11 -23.37 -39.87 -4.09
N THR A 12 -23.80 -39.52 -5.28
CA THR A 12 -24.27 -38.17 -5.58
C THR A 12 -25.53 -37.82 -4.80
N PHE A 13 -26.48 -38.74 -4.69
CA PHE A 13 -27.67 -38.59 -3.87
C PHE A 13 -27.33 -38.34 -2.39
N LYS A 14 -26.39 -39.10 -1.84
CA LYS A 14 -25.92 -38.92 -0.45
C LYS A 14 -25.25 -37.56 -0.24
N THR A 15 -24.56 -37.01 -1.24
CA THR A 15 -23.90 -35.69 -1.13
C THR A 15 -24.88 -34.53 -1.05
N MET A 16 -26.11 -34.68 -1.56
CA MET A 16 -27.17 -33.66 -1.46
C MET A 16 -27.58 -33.37 -0.01
N PHE A 17 -27.42 -34.34 0.88
CA PHE A 17 -27.77 -34.20 2.31
C PHE A 17 -26.58 -33.80 3.20
N ARG A 18 -25.43 -33.48 2.61
CA ARG A 18 -24.32 -32.97 3.41
C ARG A 18 -24.58 -31.52 3.80
N PRO A 19 -24.16 -31.08 5.01
CA PRO A 19 -24.27 -29.69 5.39
C PRO A 19 -23.45 -28.82 4.43
N PRO A 20 -23.97 -27.66 4.00
CA PRO A 20 -23.25 -26.76 3.12
C PRO A 20 -22.00 -26.21 3.83
N VAL A 21 -20.88 -26.18 3.11
CA VAL A 21 -19.60 -25.59 3.58
C VAL A 21 -19.43 -24.14 3.10
N THR A 22 -20.40 -23.60 2.41
CA THR A 22 -20.39 -22.24 1.90
C THR A 22 -20.64 -21.22 3.01
N THR A 23 -19.95 -20.10 2.98
CA THR A 23 -20.27 -18.96 3.83
C THR A 23 -21.25 -18.05 3.11
N GLN A 24 -22.20 -17.50 3.86
CA GLN A 24 -23.20 -16.56 3.31
C GLN A 24 -22.59 -15.16 3.21
N TYR A 25 -21.94 -14.86 2.09
CA TYR A 25 -21.50 -13.52 1.78
C TYR A 25 -22.68 -12.73 1.20
N PRO A 26 -22.89 -11.45 1.57
CA PRO A 26 -22.02 -10.59 2.40
C PRO A 26 -22.28 -10.63 3.92
N GLU A 27 -23.29 -11.37 4.40
CA GLU A 27 -23.69 -11.39 5.82
C GLU A 27 -22.56 -11.94 6.69
N VAL A 28 -21.88 -12.98 6.22
CA VAL A 28 -20.73 -13.58 6.91
C VAL A 28 -19.51 -13.48 6.01
N LYS A 29 -18.59 -12.58 6.37
CA LYS A 29 -17.30 -12.44 5.67
C LYS A 29 -16.27 -13.39 6.26
N ARG A 30 -15.47 -14.01 5.40
CA ARG A 30 -14.32 -14.79 5.86
C ARG A 30 -13.25 -13.84 6.40
N PRO A 31 -12.64 -14.13 7.56
CA PRO A 31 -11.50 -13.37 8.02
C PRO A 31 -10.34 -13.50 7.02
N THR A 32 -9.72 -12.37 6.69
CA THR A 32 -8.55 -12.35 5.82
C THR A 32 -7.36 -12.99 6.52
N GLN A 33 -6.44 -13.54 5.75
CA GLN A 33 -5.22 -14.13 6.29
C GLN A 33 -4.29 -13.05 6.86
N PRO A 34 -3.48 -13.35 7.88
CA PRO A 34 -2.36 -12.49 8.27
C PRO A 34 -1.46 -12.24 7.05
N ARG A 35 -0.99 -11.08 6.78
CA ARG A 35 -0.24 -10.68 5.58
C ARG A 35 -1.07 -10.68 4.29
N PHE A 36 -2.37 -10.50 4.40
CA PHE A 36 -3.20 -10.28 3.23
C PHE A 36 -2.81 -8.96 2.55
N HIS A 37 -2.70 -8.99 1.24
CA HIS A 37 -2.41 -7.81 0.43
C HIS A 37 -3.73 -7.23 -0.10
N GLY A 38 -4.33 -6.36 0.69
CA GLY A 38 -5.53 -5.63 0.31
C GLY A 38 -5.25 -4.21 -0.18
N ARG A 39 -6.17 -3.29 0.06
CA ARG A 39 -6.05 -1.90 -0.38
C ARG A 39 -4.83 -1.22 0.24
N HIS A 40 -4.13 -0.42 -0.54
CA HIS A 40 -3.00 0.38 -0.08
C HIS A 40 -3.45 1.51 0.84
N VAL A 41 -2.59 1.86 1.79
CA VAL A 41 -2.78 2.98 2.72
C VAL A 41 -1.46 3.75 2.83
N LEU A 42 -1.54 5.06 2.66
CA LEU A 42 -0.44 5.99 2.94
C LEU A 42 -0.52 6.44 4.40
N ASN A 43 0.47 6.05 5.18
CA ASN A 43 0.49 6.31 6.61
C ASN A 43 0.95 7.74 6.94
N ARG A 44 0.49 8.20 8.11
CA ARG A 44 0.91 9.46 8.73
C ARG A 44 1.76 9.19 9.97
N HIS A 45 2.52 10.20 10.37
CA HIS A 45 3.11 10.26 11.70
C HIS A 45 2.02 10.53 12.76
N PRO A 46 2.29 10.26 14.05
CA PRO A 46 1.29 10.50 15.09
C PRO A 46 0.90 11.99 15.25
N ASP A 47 1.69 12.91 14.74
CA ASP A 47 1.42 14.34 14.71
C ASP A 47 0.59 14.79 13.50
N GLY A 48 0.32 13.90 12.55
CA GLY A 48 -0.46 14.17 11.36
C GLY A 48 0.36 14.35 10.09
N LEU A 49 1.68 14.58 10.18
CA LEU A 49 2.54 14.68 9.01
C LEU A 49 2.55 13.38 8.19
N GLU A 50 2.70 13.51 6.90
CA GLU A 50 2.77 12.37 6.00
C GLU A 50 4.13 11.69 6.09
N LYS A 51 4.16 10.36 6.08
CA LYS A 51 5.41 9.60 6.01
C LYS A 51 6.00 9.55 4.60
N CYS A 52 5.18 9.84 3.59
CA CYS A 52 5.61 9.82 2.20
C CYS A 52 6.48 11.03 1.89
N VAL A 53 7.69 10.77 1.41
CA VAL A 53 8.66 11.80 0.99
C VAL A 53 8.74 11.98 -0.52
N GLY A 54 7.84 11.33 -1.27
CA GLY A 54 7.80 11.44 -2.74
C GLY A 54 9.07 10.95 -3.43
N CYS A 55 9.69 9.87 -2.92
CA CYS A 55 10.93 9.32 -3.48
C CYS A 55 10.73 8.47 -4.74
N GLU A 56 9.49 8.19 -5.15
CA GLU A 56 9.11 7.43 -6.33
C GLU A 56 9.54 5.94 -6.34
N LEU A 57 10.28 5.45 -5.35
CA LEU A 57 10.77 4.06 -5.32
C LEU A 57 9.66 3.01 -5.41
N CYS A 58 8.47 3.31 -4.89
CA CYS A 58 7.32 2.41 -4.99
C CYS A 58 6.78 2.32 -6.44
N ALA A 59 6.84 3.42 -7.20
CA ALA A 59 6.49 3.41 -8.62
C ALA A 59 7.50 2.61 -9.42
N TRP A 60 8.79 2.80 -9.16
CA TRP A 60 9.87 2.05 -9.78
C TRP A 60 9.82 0.54 -9.49
N ALA A 61 9.42 0.15 -8.29
CA ALA A 61 9.29 -1.25 -7.91
C ALA A 61 8.01 -1.92 -8.44
N CYS A 62 7.09 -1.17 -9.02
CA CYS A 62 5.82 -1.69 -9.46
C CYS A 62 5.96 -2.43 -10.81
N PRO A 63 5.76 -3.77 -10.87
CA PRO A 63 5.89 -4.52 -12.13
C PRO A 63 4.74 -4.26 -13.11
N ALA A 64 3.67 -3.62 -12.66
CA ALA A 64 2.45 -3.38 -13.43
C ALA A 64 2.25 -1.89 -13.79
N ASP A 65 3.23 -1.02 -13.51
CA ASP A 65 3.15 0.43 -13.71
C ASP A 65 1.82 1.02 -13.20
N ALA A 66 1.40 0.55 -12.01
CA ALA A 66 0.12 0.93 -11.42
C ALA A 66 0.22 2.17 -10.53
N ILE A 67 1.42 2.62 -10.19
CA ILE A 67 1.66 3.69 -9.22
C ILE A 67 2.28 4.89 -9.92
N PHE A 68 1.66 6.05 -9.74
CA PHE A 68 2.20 7.33 -10.14
C PHE A 68 2.51 8.15 -8.88
N VAL A 69 3.71 8.71 -8.81
CA VAL A 69 4.14 9.56 -7.71
C VAL A 69 4.88 10.77 -8.26
N MET A 70 4.53 11.93 -7.75
CA MET A 70 5.27 13.17 -8.01
C MET A 70 5.68 13.78 -6.67
N GLY A 71 6.98 13.99 -6.49
CA GLY A 71 7.52 14.63 -5.31
C GLY A 71 7.71 16.13 -5.52
N ALA A 72 7.59 16.91 -4.43
CA ALA A 72 7.99 18.32 -4.40
C ALA A 72 8.72 18.64 -3.10
N ASP A 73 9.37 19.79 -3.07
CA ASP A 73 10.08 20.25 -1.89
C ASP A 73 9.10 20.88 -0.89
N ASN A 74 9.31 20.63 0.39
CA ASN A 74 8.58 21.30 1.45
C ASN A 74 9.03 22.76 1.53
N SER A 75 8.09 23.67 1.78
CA SER A 75 8.43 25.05 2.13
C SER A 75 8.54 25.22 3.65
N PRO A 76 9.30 26.21 4.16
CA PRO A 76 9.41 26.45 5.60
C PRO A 76 8.08 26.77 6.29
N ASP A 77 7.14 27.37 5.56
CA ASP A 77 5.83 27.76 6.06
C ASP A 77 4.76 26.68 5.90
N ALA A 78 5.03 25.67 5.06
CA ALA A 78 4.08 24.61 4.73
C ALA A 78 4.79 23.27 4.53
N ARG A 79 4.95 22.54 5.62
CA ARG A 79 5.50 21.19 5.61
C ARG A 79 4.40 20.14 5.65
N PHE A 80 4.49 19.21 4.72
CA PHE A 80 3.60 18.05 4.63
C PHE A 80 4.27 16.78 5.16
N SER A 81 5.61 16.72 5.12
CA SER A 81 6.42 15.63 5.65
C SER A 81 7.55 16.16 6.53
N PRO A 82 8.16 15.35 7.40
CA PRO A 82 9.31 15.78 8.20
C PRO A 82 10.59 15.95 7.37
N GLY A 83 10.66 15.37 6.17
CA GLY A 83 11.80 15.49 5.27
C GLY A 83 11.81 16.77 4.45
N GLU A 84 12.82 16.95 3.61
CA GLU A 84 12.92 18.08 2.67
C GLU A 84 11.86 18.01 1.57
N ARG A 85 11.39 16.81 1.25
CA ARG A 85 10.44 16.55 0.16
C ARG A 85 9.20 15.83 0.66
N TYR A 86 8.10 15.95 -0.08
CA TYR A 86 6.85 15.23 0.15
C TYR A 86 6.23 14.78 -1.17
N GLY A 87 5.29 13.84 -1.11
CA GLY A 87 4.53 13.44 -2.29
C GLY A 87 3.40 14.42 -2.56
N VAL A 88 3.52 15.23 -3.62
CA VAL A 88 2.46 16.17 -4.04
C VAL A 88 1.31 15.41 -4.64
N ASP A 89 1.59 14.58 -5.62
CA ASP A 89 0.61 13.72 -6.26
C ASP A 89 0.98 12.25 -6.03
N TYR A 90 -0.02 11.47 -5.75
CA TYR A 90 0.12 10.03 -5.54
C TYR A 90 -1.14 9.33 -6.04
N GLN A 91 -0.99 8.44 -6.99
CA GLN A 91 -2.10 7.72 -7.56
C GLN A 91 -1.78 6.24 -7.68
N ILE A 92 -2.79 5.41 -7.43
CA ILE A 92 -2.72 3.96 -7.68
C ILE A 92 -3.87 3.56 -8.59
N ASN A 93 -3.53 3.01 -9.74
CA ASN A 93 -4.51 2.43 -10.65
C ASN A 93 -4.77 0.96 -10.25
N TYR A 94 -5.88 0.72 -9.56
CA TYR A 94 -6.25 -0.63 -9.12
C TYR A 94 -6.67 -1.56 -10.25
N LEU A 95 -6.93 -1.03 -11.46
CA LEU A 95 -7.16 -1.86 -12.65
C LEU A 95 -5.87 -2.50 -13.17
N ARG A 96 -4.71 -1.91 -12.85
CA ARG A 96 -3.39 -2.44 -13.20
C ARG A 96 -2.73 -3.17 -12.04
N CYS A 97 -3.00 -2.76 -10.81
CA CYS A 97 -2.37 -3.31 -9.61
C CYS A 97 -2.67 -4.80 -9.47
N ILE A 98 -1.63 -5.60 -9.28
CA ILE A 98 -1.72 -7.05 -9.05
C ILE A 98 -1.57 -7.43 -7.57
N PHE A 99 -1.56 -6.45 -6.67
CA PHE A 99 -1.45 -6.63 -5.22
C PHE A 99 -0.23 -7.46 -4.77
N CYS A 100 0.88 -7.38 -5.49
CA CYS A 100 2.10 -8.15 -5.20
C CYS A 100 2.84 -7.70 -3.93
N GLY A 101 2.69 -6.44 -3.50
CA GLY A 101 3.33 -5.89 -2.30
C GLY A 101 4.76 -5.39 -2.48
N LEU A 102 5.37 -5.48 -3.66
CA LEU A 102 6.75 -5.00 -3.90
C LEU A 102 6.92 -3.51 -3.62
N CYS A 103 5.88 -2.71 -3.83
CA CYS A 103 5.88 -1.29 -3.51
C CYS A 103 6.03 -0.99 -2.01
N ILE A 104 5.53 -1.88 -1.14
CA ILE A 104 5.68 -1.75 0.31
C ILE A 104 7.12 -2.02 0.72
N GLU A 105 7.71 -3.06 0.14
CA GLU A 105 9.09 -3.46 0.43
C GLU A 105 10.07 -2.39 -0.04
N ALA A 106 9.78 -1.72 -1.16
CA ALA A 106 10.59 -0.65 -1.70
C ALA A 106 10.47 0.68 -0.93
N CYS A 107 9.46 0.84 -0.06
CA CYS A 107 9.22 2.10 0.64
C CYS A 107 10.19 2.28 1.83
N PRO A 108 11.15 3.23 1.77
CA PRO A 108 12.15 3.39 2.83
C PRO A 108 11.57 3.93 4.13
N THR A 109 10.53 4.75 4.04
CA THR A 109 9.88 5.39 5.19
C THR A 109 8.69 4.58 5.73
N ARG A 110 8.39 3.43 5.13
CA ARG A 110 7.18 2.64 5.43
C ARG A 110 5.89 3.48 5.41
N ALA A 111 5.88 4.48 4.56
CA ALA A 111 4.70 5.28 4.31
C ALA A 111 3.58 4.45 3.70
N LEU A 112 3.93 3.55 2.78
CA LEU A 112 2.97 2.71 2.08
C LEU A 112 2.84 1.35 2.77
N THR A 113 1.61 0.97 3.06
CA THR A 113 1.24 -0.36 3.60
C THR A 113 -0.01 -0.88 2.91
N MET A 114 -0.33 -2.14 3.13
CA MET A 114 -1.58 -2.74 2.64
C MET A 114 -2.49 -3.10 3.82
N SER A 115 -3.77 -2.82 3.66
CA SER A 115 -4.81 -3.16 4.62
C SER A 115 -5.39 -4.57 4.35
N ASN A 116 -6.36 -4.97 5.17
CA ASN A 116 -7.13 -6.18 4.94
C ASN A 116 -8.40 -5.93 4.11
N GLU A 117 -8.59 -4.73 3.60
CA GLU A 117 -9.72 -4.38 2.74
C GLU A 117 -9.52 -4.97 1.35
N TYR A 118 -10.49 -5.75 0.90
CA TYR A 118 -10.47 -6.40 -0.42
C TYR A 118 -11.70 -6.06 -1.27
N GLU A 119 -12.69 -5.41 -0.66
CA GLU A 119 -13.92 -5.04 -1.35
C GLU A 119 -13.71 -3.74 -2.12
N ILE A 120 -13.01 -3.86 -3.25
CA ILE A 120 -12.72 -2.74 -4.15
C ILE A 120 -13.50 -3.00 -5.43
N ALA A 121 -14.61 -2.29 -5.59
CA ALA A 121 -15.44 -2.36 -6.77
C ALA A 121 -15.94 -0.95 -7.12
N GLY A 122 -16.11 -0.68 -8.40
CA GLY A 122 -16.64 0.58 -8.92
C GLY A 122 -17.34 0.35 -10.23
N ASP A 123 -18.29 1.20 -10.56
CA ASP A 123 -19.03 1.13 -11.81
C ASP A 123 -18.24 1.74 -12.98
N ASN A 124 -17.33 2.65 -12.68
CA ASN A 124 -16.48 3.32 -13.65
C ASN A 124 -15.01 2.99 -13.45
N ARG A 125 -14.23 3.09 -14.51
CA ARG A 125 -12.77 2.86 -14.45
C ARG A 125 -12.05 3.92 -13.63
N ASP A 126 -12.52 5.14 -13.67
CA ASP A 126 -11.91 6.28 -12.98
C ASP A 126 -12.06 6.16 -11.47
N ASP A 127 -13.14 5.53 -10.99
CA ASP A 127 -13.38 5.26 -9.57
C ASP A 127 -12.33 4.32 -8.95
N LEU A 128 -11.63 3.55 -9.81
CA LEU A 128 -10.58 2.62 -9.40
C LEU A 128 -9.16 3.20 -9.57
N ILE A 129 -9.04 4.48 -9.88
CA ILE A 129 -7.79 5.24 -9.81
C ILE A 129 -7.84 6.03 -8.49
N PHE A 130 -7.23 5.47 -7.48
CA PHE A 130 -7.22 6.10 -6.15
C PHE A 130 -6.18 7.20 -6.09
N THR A 131 -6.64 8.38 -5.71
CA THR A 131 -5.80 9.55 -5.48
C THR A 131 -5.18 9.54 -4.09
N LYS A 132 -4.23 10.45 -3.86
CA LYS A 132 -3.55 10.61 -2.58
C LYS A 132 -4.52 10.72 -1.40
N ASP A 133 -5.57 11.54 -1.53
CA ASP A 133 -6.52 11.79 -0.44
C ASP A 133 -7.30 10.53 -0.05
N GLN A 134 -7.62 9.68 -1.02
CA GLN A 134 -8.29 8.40 -0.79
C GLN A 134 -7.35 7.34 -0.18
N LEU A 135 -6.04 7.47 -0.42
CA LEU A 135 -5.03 6.55 0.06
C LEU A 135 -4.49 6.94 1.44
N LEU A 136 -4.54 8.21 1.81
CA LEU A 136 -4.05 8.70 3.09
C LEU A 136 -4.82 8.06 4.24
N ALA A 137 -4.07 7.65 5.25
CA ALA A 137 -4.64 7.24 6.53
C ALA A 137 -5.40 8.42 7.17
N PRO A 138 -6.49 8.15 7.88
CA PRO A 138 -7.20 9.18 8.61
C PRO A 138 -6.27 9.86 9.61
N LEU A 139 -6.58 11.11 9.93
CA LEU A 139 -5.82 11.89 10.89
C LEU A 139 -5.87 11.21 12.27
N PRO A 140 -4.73 11.01 12.97
CA PRO A 140 -4.71 10.47 14.32
C PRO A 140 -5.49 11.37 15.31
N ASP A 141 -6.07 10.75 16.34
CA ASP A 141 -6.79 11.49 17.39
C ASP A 141 -5.85 12.52 18.07
N GLY A 142 -6.18 13.81 17.97
CA GLY A 142 -5.39 14.90 18.54
C GLY A 142 -4.23 15.39 17.68
N ALA A 143 -4.05 14.86 16.50
CA ALA A 143 -3.07 15.36 15.54
C ALA A 143 -3.58 16.60 14.80
N GLN A 144 -2.66 17.44 14.38
CA GLN A 144 -2.94 18.61 13.57
C GLN A 144 -2.94 18.21 12.09
N GLU A 145 -3.82 18.81 11.31
CA GLU A 145 -3.84 18.60 9.87
C GLU A 145 -2.66 19.31 9.21
N THR A 146 -2.10 18.68 8.18
CA THR A 146 -1.04 19.29 7.36
C THR A 146 -1.59 20.47 6.53
N PRO A 147 -0.79 21.53 6.29
CA PRO A 147 0.65 21.66 6.54
C PRO A 147 1.01 22.13 7.96
N HIS A 148 2.23 21.79 8.40
CA HIS A 148 2.85 22.28 9.62
C HIS A 148 3.93 23.34 9.31
N THR A 149 4.32 24.14 10.30
CA THR A 149 5.44 25.06 10.20
C THR A 149 6.78 24.38 10.53
N ASP A 150 7.90 24.90 9.99
CA ASP A 150 9.24 24.41 10.33
C ASP A 150 9.52 24.44 11.84
N ALA A 151 9.01 25.43 12.54
CA ALA A 151 9.20 25.56 13.98
C ALA A 151 8.52 24.42 14.76
N GLU A 152 7.35 23.97 14.32
CA GLU A 152 6.63 22.84 14.95
C GLU A 152 7.36 21.52 14.69
N VAL A 153 7.87 21.32 13.48
CA VAL A 153 8.64 20.13 13.13
C VAL A 153 9.97 20.09 13.89
N ALA A 154 10.67 21.22 13.95
CA ALA A 154 11.94 21.36 14.68
C ALA A 154 11.76 21.16 16.20
N ALA A 155 10.66 21.62 16.77
CA ALA A 155 10.36 21.45 18.20
C ALA A 155 10.24 19.98 18.62
N ARG A 156 9.86 19.09 17.70
CA ARG A 156 9.76 17.65 17.97
C ARG A 156 11.07 16.90 17.78
N GLY A 157 11.95 17.41 16.94
CA GLY A 157 13.26 16.85 16.62
C GLY A 157 13.20 15.70 15.62
N LEU A 158 14.30 15.48 14.91
CA LEU A 158 14.41 14.42 13.90
C LEU A 158 14.26 13.01 14.49
N GLU A 159 14.76 12.80 15.69
CA GLU A 159 14.70 11.52 16.40
C GLU A 159 13.26 11.01 16.61
N TYR A 160 12.31 11.93 16.82
CA TYR A 160 10.89 11.59 16.92
C TYR A 160 10.39 10.95 15.61
N TYR A 161 10.77 11.50 14.47
CA TYR A 161 10.31 11.00 13.18
C TYR A 161 11.03 9.70 12.78
N GLU A 162 12.33 9.60 13.03
CA GLU A 162 13.11 8.40 12.76
C GLU A 162 12.58 7.20 13.55
N ASN A 163 12.29 7.37 14.82
CA ASN A 163 11.68 6.33 15.65
C ASN A 163 10.29 5.92 15.15
N ASN A 164 9.58 6.82 14.50
CA ASN A 164 8.26 6.57 13.94
C ASN A 164 8.30 6.02 12.51
N PHE A 165 9.44 6.07 11.80
CA PHE A 165 9.62 5.35 10.54
C PHE A 165 9.77 3.85 10.76
N ALA A 166 10.57 3.47 11.74
CA ALA A 166 10.90 2.09 12.02
C ALA A 166 9.88 1.46 12.98
N GLY A 167 8.94 0.70 12.46
CA GLY A 167 8.24 -0.29 13.28
C GLY A 167 6.88 0.09 13.86
N GLN A 168 6.36 1.28 13.65
CA GLN A 168 5.01 1.59 14.09
C GLN A 168 3.93 1.02 13.18
N GLN A 169 2.84 0.62 13.81
CA GLN A 169 1.65 0.17 13.09
C GLN A 169 1.11 1.30 12.22
N PRO A 170 0.69 0.98 10.99
CA PRO A 170 -0.05 1.94 10.20
C PRO A 170 -1.25 2.43 11.01
N LEU A 171 -1.43 3.74 11.08
CA LEU A 171 -2.61 4.34 11.70
C LEU A 171 -3.79 4.04 10.79
N VAL A 172 -4.53 3.03 11.14
CA VAL A 172 -5.73 2.62 10.40
C VAL A 172 -6.94 3.16 11.14
N SER A 173 -7.94 3.63 10.40
CA SER A 173 -9.19 4.13 10.96
C SER A 173 -9.85 3.09 11.87
N LYS A 174 -10.44 3.54 12.98
CA LYS A 174 -11.36 2.75 13.80
C LYS A 174 -12.50 2.28 12.90
N GLY A 175 -12.45 1.05 12.44
CA GLY A 175 -13.46 0.48 11.52
C GLY A 175 -12.89 -0.42 10.45
N SER A 176 -11.62 -0.28 10.08
CA SER A 176 -10.98 -1.30 9.29
C SER A 176 -10.54 -2.42 10.23
N ALA A 177 -10.99 -3.64 9.97
CA ALA A 177 -10.59 -4.83 10.70
C ALA A 177 -9.13 -5.21 10.39
N TYR A 178 -8.23 -4.22 10.48
CA TYR A 178 -6.82 -4.43 10.23
C TYR A 178 -6.21 -5.17 11.40
N VAL A 179 -6.09 -6.45 11.25
CA VAL A 179 -5.32 -7.29 12.19
C VAL A 179 -3.85 -7.18 11.79
N TYR A 180 -3.15 -6.29 12.47
CA TYR A 180 -1.72 -6.18 12.32
C TYR A 180 -1.02 -7.48 12.75
N ASP A 181 -0.27 -8.09 11.84
CA ASP A 181 0.53 -9.26 12.19
C ASP A 181 1.75 -8.80 13.00
N LYS A 182 1.77 -9.12 14.30
CA LYS A 182 2.91 -8.87 15.19
C LYS A 182 4.25 -9.43 14.66
N ARG A 183 4.21 -10.35 13.68
CA ARG A 183 5.42 -10.88 13.03
C ARG A 183 6.07 -9.88 12.09
N MET A 184 5.30 -8.91 11.54
CA MET A 184 5.86 -7.81 10.76
C MET A 184 6.57 -6.78 11.65
N THR A 185 6.19 -6.65 12.94
CA THR A 185 6.90 -5.81 13.91
C THR A 185 8.21 -6.43 14.39
N LYS A 186 8.27 -7.75 14.50
CA LYS A 186 9.53 -8.43 14.90
C LYS A 186 10.66 -8.26 13.88
N ALA A 187 10.32 -8.07 12.60
CA ALA A 187 11.32 -7.71 11.60
C ALA A 187 11.86 -6.28 11.77
N ALA A 188 11.16 -5.42 12.52
CA ALA A 188 11.60 -4.08 12.86
C ALA A 188 12.48 -4.02 14.10
N ASP A 189 12.45 -5.04 14.96
CA ASP A 189 13.23 -5.13 16.20
C ASP A 189 14.70 -5.57 15.95
N GLY A 190 15.28 -5.16 14.82
CA GLY A 190 16.73 -5.28 14.57
C GLY A 190 17.19 -6.55 13.83
N GLU A 191 16.31 -7.50 13.54
CA GLU A 191 16.59 -8.44 12.46
C GLU A 191 16.07 -7.82 11.17
N THR A 192 16.97 -7.16 10.50
CA THR A 192 16.86 -6.63 9.17
C THR A 192 16.15 -7.63 8.26
N MET A 193 14.92 -7.38 7.96
CA MET A 193 14.54 -7.52 6.56
C MET A 193 15.52 -6.58 5.87
N GLY A 194 16.63 -7.16 5.40
CA GLY A 194 17.74 -6.41 4.90
C GLY A 194 17.24 -5.29 4.04
N ALA A 195 17.83 -4.15 4.14
CA ALA A 195 17.56 -3.06 3.22
C ALA A 195 17.37 -3.73 1.86
N VAL A 196 16.12 -3.87 1.46
CA VAL A 196 15.79 -4.52 0.19
C VAL A 196 16.58 -3.72 -0.79
N ALA A 197 17.42 -4.40 -1.51
CA ALA A 197 18.33 -3.80 -2.42
C ALA A 197 17.58 -2.76 -3.22
N THR A 198 17.87 -1.51 -2.96
CA THR A 198 17.31 -0.34 -3.64
C THR A 198 17.83 -0.24 -5.08
N GLN A 199 18.25 -1.37 -5.64
CA GLN A 199 18.65 -1.42 -7.03
C GLN A 199 17.47 -1.83 -7.90
N PRO A 200 17.11 -1.01 -8.88
CA PRO A 200 16.15 -1.38 -9.90
C PRO A 200 16.60 -2.69 -10.55
N ILE A 201 15.68 -3.62 -10.70
CA ILE A 201 15.96 -4.84 -11.48
C ILE A 201 16.21 -4.38 -12.91
N PRO A 202 17.42 -4.58 -13.47
CA PRO A 202 17.71 -4.13 -14.83
C PRO A 202 16.70 -4.73 -15.81
N GLY A 203 16.00 -3.90 -16.57
CA GLY A 203 15.11 -4.30 -17.65
C GLY A 203 13.61 -4.35 -17.33
N THR A 204 13.16 -3.98 -16.12
CA THR A 204 11.74 -4.05 -15.77
C THR A 204 11.03 -2.72 -15.60
N GLN A 205 11.71 -1.59 -15.83
CA GLN A 205 11.10 -0.30 -15.54
C GLN A 205 11.19 0.66 -16.72
N THR A 206 10.05 0.92 -17.30
CA THR A 206 9.81 2.13 -18.06
C THR A 206 9.33 3.19 -17.10
N ARG A 207 10.06 4.28 -17.00
CA ARG A 207 9.68 5.46 -16.21
C ARG A 207 8.35 5.97 -16.78
N PRO A 208 7.27 6.11 -15.99
CA PRO A 208 6.08 6.78 -16.49
C PRO A 208 6.48 8.23 -16.83
N GLY A 209 6.45 8.57 -18.13
CA GLY A 209 6.77 9.92 -18.60
C GLY A 209 7.85 10.03 -19.67
N ASN A 210 8.61 8.99 -19.97
CA ASN A 210 9.51 9.02 -21.15
C ASN A 210 8.80 8.45 -22.39
N GLU A 211 7.67 9.05 -22.75
CA GLU A 211 7.07 8.79 -24.07
C GLU A 211 7.85 9.46 -25.22
N ASP A 212 8.88 10.25 -24.89
CA ASP A 212 9.57 11.08 -25.86
C ASP A 212 10.78 10.38 -26.50
N GLY A 213 11.15 9.17 -26.10
CA GLY A 213 12.22 8.40 -26.71
C GLY A 213 13.58 9.13 -26.75
N ILE A 214 13.82 9.99 -25.77
CA ILE A 214 15.06 10.76 -25.65
C ILE A 214 15.86 10.16 -24.48
N ASP A 215 17.11 9.78 -24.72
CA ASP A 215 18.04 9.36 -23.68
C ASP A 215 18.51 10.52 -22.79
N ASP A 216 19.21 10.19 -21.71
CA ASP A 216 19.71 11.21 -20.77
C ASP A 216 20.75 12.18 -21.41
N ASP A 217 21.21 11.87 -22.63
CA ASP A 217 22.12 12.67 -23.43
C ASP A 217 21.39 13.50 -24.52
N GLY A 218 20.07 13.34 -24.66
CA GLY A 218 19.24 14.12 -25.58
C GLY A 218 19.21 13.57 -27.02
N GLU A 219 19.61 12.33 -27.24
CA GLU A 219 19.52 11.66 -28.54
C GLU A 219 18.24 10.82 -28.65
N VAL A 220 17.58 10.88 -29.80
CA VAL A 220 16.40 10.09 -30.11
C VAL A 220 16.81 8.64 -30.36
N VAL A 221 16.38 7.75 -29.47
CA VAL A 221 16.61 6.30 -29.67
C VAL A 221 15.62 5.78 -30.70
N ALA A 222 16.14 5.36 -31.85
CA ALA A 222 15.37 4.80 -32.94
C ALA A 222 15.01 3.32 -32.72
#